data_983b4e47bd892f0460771544aa2ca4aa
#
_entry.id   983b4e47bd892f0460771544aa2ca4aa
#
_cell.length_a   1.000
_cell.length_b   1.000
_cell.length_c   1.000
_cell.angle_alpha   90.00
_cell.angle_beta   90.00
_cell.angle_gamma   90.00
#
_symmetry.space_group_name_H-M   'P 1'
#
loop_
_entity.id
_entity.type
_entity.pdbx_description
1 polymer ?
#
loop_
_entity_poly.entity_id
_entity_poly.type
_entity_poly.pdbx_seq_one_letter_code
_entity_poly.pdbx_strand_id
1 'polypeptide(L)'
;MGVEILSEQSPTARKDHDCMACEWLNNSGYATKEDLTSDEWSAYELASENKWKIKKGQKYIRQNNKYEGEVYSFTAIPEIHSICLKYDIYEC
;
A
#
# COMPACT_ATOMS: atom_id res chain seq x y z
N MET A 1 -11.31 1.87 16.04
CA MET A 1 -11.83 0.74 15.27
C MET A 1 -11.18 0.68 13.91
N GLY A 2 -10.81 -0.50 13.50
CA GLY A 2 -10.14 -0.70 12.24
C GLY A 2 -11.09 -0.93 11.07
N VAL A 3 -10.50 -1.07 9.90
CA VAL A 3 -11.20 -1.44 8.68
C VAL A 3 -11.39 -2.96 8.67
N GLU A 4 -12.57 -3.42 8.30
CA GLU A 4 -12.82 -4.85 8.10
C GLU A 4 -12.41 -5.26 6.69
N ILE A 5 -11.53 -6.24 6.59
CA ILE A 5 -11.09 -6.79 5.30
C ILE A 5 -12.03 -7.92 4.91
N LEU A 6 -12.81 -7.72 3.85
CA LEU A 6 -13.76 -8.70 3.36
C LEU A 6 -13.09 -9.75 2.46
N SER A 7 -12.11 -9.35 1.66
CA SER A 7 -11.34 -10.26 0.82
C SER A 7 -10.01 -9.63 0.44
N GLU A 8 -9.03 -10.48 0.13
CA GLU A 8 -7.71 -10.04 -0.32
C GLU A 8 -7.25 -10.92 -1.47
N GLN A 9 -6.70 -10.31 -2.51
CA GLN A 9 -6.19 -10.98 -3.70
C GLN A 9 -4.89 -10.33 -4.15
N SER A 10 -4.09 -11.06 -4.94
CA SER A 10 -2.85 -10.53 -5.54
C SER A 10 -2.90 -10.69 -7.06
N PRO A 11 -3.78 -9.96 -7.75
CA PRO A 11 -3.87 -10.05 -9.21
C PRO A 11 -2.70 -9.34 -9.89
N THR A 12 -2.57 -9.59 -11.20
CA THR A 12 -1.66 -8.82 -12.04
C THR A 12 -2.40 -7.63 -12.62
N ALA A 13 -1.80 -6.44 -12.53
CA ALA A 13 -2.43 -5.22 -12.98
C ALA A 13 -2.60 -5.22 -14.50
N ARG A 14 -3.82 -4.97 -14.96
CA ARG A 14 -4.14 -4.84 -16.39
C ARG A 14 -4.00 -3.40 -16.87
N LYS A 15 -3.92 -2.47 -15.95
CA LYS A 15 -3.73 -1.04 -16.17
C LYS A 15 -3.03 -0.46 -14.95
N ASP A 16 -2.63 0.80 -15.03
CA ASP A 16 -2.05 1.48 -13.88
C ASP A 16 -3.11 1.76 -12.82
N HIS A 17 -2.76 1.54 -11.56
CA HIS A 17 -3.62 1.83 -10.41
C HIS A 17 -2.87 2.72 -9.43
N ASP A 18 -3.61 3.46 -8.61
CA ASP A 18 -3.01 4.21 -7.52
C ASP A 18 -2.63 3.27 -6.36
N CYS A 19 -1.48 3.49 -5.75
CA CYS A 19 -1.08 2.76 -4.55
C CYS A 19 -1.59 3.50 -3.32
N MET A 20 -2.65 3.01 -2.73
CA MET A 20 -3.23 3.63 -1.53
C MET A 20 -2.32 3.49 -0.31
N ALA A 21 -1.55 2.39 -0.24
CA ALA A 21 -0.57 2.21 0.83
C ALA A 21 0.53 3.27 0.78
N CYS A 22 0.94 3.71 -0.40
CA CYS A 22 1.94 4.77 -0.54
C CYS A 22 1.44 6.09 0.06
N GLU A 23 0.17 6.39 -0.12
CA GLU A 23 -0.44 7.58 0.47
C GLU A 23 -0.41 7.50 2.01
N TRP A 24 -0.78 6.36 2.57
CA TRP A 24 -0.71 6.14 4.01
C TRP A 24 0.72 6.30 4.54
N LEU A 25 1.69 5.69 3.87
CA LEU A 25 3.09 5.75 4.27
C LEU A 25 3.62 7.19 4.21
N ASN A 26 3.32 7.93 3.14
CA ASN A 26 3.76 9.31 2.99
C ASN A 26 3.19 10.23 4.08
N ASN A 27 1.97 9.95 4.53
CA ASN A 27 1.32 10.75 5.55
C ASN A 27 1.67 10.34 6.99
N SER A 28 2.34 9.19 7.16
CA SER A 28 2.63 8.63 8.48
C SER A 28 3.83 9.25 9.19
N GLY A 29 4.75 9.84 8.45
CA GLY A 29 6.04 10.28 8.97
C GLY A 29 7.11 9.21 9.05
N TYR A 30 6.80 7.96 8.68
CA TYR A 30 7.79 6.86 8.66
C TYR A 30 8.55 6.74 7.34
N ALA A 31 8.21 7.53 6.34
CA ALA A 31 8.85 7.46 5.03
C ALA A 31 10.21 8.15 5.04
N THR A 32 11.11 7.70 5.90
CA THR A 32 12.46 8.25 6.02
C THR A 32 13.50 7.13 5.95
N LYS A 33 14.69 7.49 5.51
CA LYS A 33 15.80 6.56 5.41
C LYS A 33 16.24 6.00 6.76
N GLU A 34 15.97 6.73 7.83
CA GLU A 34 16.31 6.34 9.20
C GLU A 34 15.32 5.32 9.77
N ASP A 35 14.05 5.46 9.45
CA ASP A 35 12.99 4.61 9.99
C ASP A 35 12.82 3.32 9.20
N LEU A 36 13.16 3.30 7.91
CA LEU A 36 13.00 2.15 7.06
C LEU A 36 14.33 1.40 6.90
N THR A 37 14.25 0.07 6.79
CA THR A 37 15.43 -0.74 6.47
C THR A 37 15.88 -0.45 5.03
N SER A 38 17.07 -0.94 4.65
CA SER A 38 17.60 -0.76 3.28
C SER A 38 16.65 -1.32 2.23
N ASP A 39 16.09 -2.50 2.49
CA ASP A 39 15.15 -3.13 1.55
C ASP A 39 13.84 -2.35 1.45
N GLU A 40 13.34 -1.90 2.59
CA GLU A 40 12.12 -1.09 2.66
C GLU A 40 12.31 0.25 1.95
N TRP A 41 13.45 0.88 2.16
CA TRP A 41 13.78 2.14 1.49
C TRP A 41 13.88 1.96 -0.03
N SER A 42 14.48 0.86 -0.50
CA SER A 42 14.56 0.56 -1.93
C SER A 42 13.18 0.41 -2.54
N ALA A 43 12.26 -0.26 -1.85
CA ALA A 43 10.87 -0.40 -2.30
C ALA A 43 10.18 0.97 -2.36
N TYR A 44 10.41 1.81 -1.37
CA TYR A 44 9.85 3.15 -1.32
C TYR A 44 10.37 4.03 -2.48
N GLU A 45 11.68 3.97 -2.75
CA GLU A 45 12.27 4.72 -3.87
C GLU A 45 11.69 4.25 -5.21
N LEU A 46 11.53 2.95 -5.40
CA LEU A 46 10.94 2.40 -6.63
C LEU A 46 9.49 2.88 -6.80
N ALA A 47 8.72 2.89 -5.73
CA ALA A 47 7.36 3.41 -5.77
C ALA A 47 7.35 4.89 -6.13
N SER A 48 8.29 5.68 -5.61
CA SER A 48 8.43 7.09 -5.94
C SER A 48 8.75 7.29 -7.42
N GLU A 49 9.64 6.47 -7.98
CA GLU A 49 9.97 6.52 -9.41
C GLU A 49 8.74 6.23 -10.27
N ASN A 50 7.84 5.39 -9.82
CA ASN A 50 6.59 5.06 -10.49
C ASN A 50 5.46 6.04 -10.14
N LYS A 51 5.78 7.16 -9.51
CA LYS A 51 4.81 8.20 -9.10
C LYS A 51 3.71 7.65 -8.20
N TRP A 52 4.10 6.74 -7.30
CA TRP A 52 3.20 6.11 -6.32
C TRP A 52 2.08 5.30 -6.98
N LYS A 53 2.35 4.72 -8.15
CA LYS A 53 1.37 3.95 -8.90
C LYS A 53 1.80 2.50 -9.07
N ILE A 54 0.80 1.63 -9.12
CA ILE A 54 0.96 0.24 -9.53
C ILE A 54 0.93 0.21 -11.04
N LYS A 55 2.03 -0.19 -11.67
CA LYS A 55 2.13 -0.18 -13.13
C LYS A 55 1.53 -1.44 -13.74
N LYS A 56 1.01 -1.30 -14.96
CA LYS A 56 0.51 -2.44 -15.73
C LYS A 56 1.54 -3.55 -15.78
N GLY A 57 1.11 -4.77 -15.53
CA GLY A 57 1.97 -5.96 -15.54
C GLY A 57 2.56 -6.33 -14.18
N GLN A 58 2.44 -5.45 -13.17
CA GLN A 58 2.90 -5.75 -11.81
C GLN A 58 1.83 -6.46 -11.02
N LYS A 59 2.24 -7.33 -10.10
CA LYS A 59 1.32 -7.88 -9.11
C LYS A 59 1.08 -6.85 -8.02
N TYR A 60 -0.12 -6.81 -7.51
CA TYR A 60 -0.49 -5.86 -6.45
C TYR A 60 -1.45 -6.52 -5.47
N ILE A 61 -1.62 -5.88 -4.32
CA ILE A 61 -2.59 -6.31 -3.33
C ILE A 61 -3.91 -5.60 -3.61
N ARG A 62 -4.99 -6.37 -3.72
CA ARG A 62 -6.34 -5.83 -3.85
C ARG A 62 -7.20 -6.38 -2.72
N GLN A 63 -7.80 -5.49 -1.97
CA GLN A 63 -8.70 -5.84 -0.87
C GLN A 63 -10.06 -5.20 -1.11
N ASN A 64 -11.10 -5.91 -0.73
CA ASN A 64 -12.43 -5.31 -0.55
C ASN A 64 -12.60 -5.10 0.95
N ASN A 65 -12.69 -3.85 1.36
CA ASN A 65 -12.74 -3.45 2.76
C ASN A 65 -14.07 -2.80 3.09
N LYS A 66 -14.46 -2.91 4.34
CA LYS A 66 -15.65 -2.25 4.86
C LYS A 66 -15.27 -1.33 6.01
N TYR A 67 -15.74 -0.10 5.93
CA TYR A 67 -15.51 0.89 6.97
C TYR A 67 -16.79 1.72 7.14
N GLU A 68 -17.31 1.75 8.35
CA GLU A 68 -18.54 2.47 8.69
C GLU A 68 -19.73 2.15 7.77
N GLY A 69 -19.85 0.88 7.37
CA GLY A 69 -20.94 0.43 6.51
C GLY A 69 -20.69 0.59 5.02
N GLU A 70 -19.62 1.25 4.62
CA GLU A 70 -19.25 1.41 3.21
C GLU A 70 -18.19 0.41 2.78
N VAL A 71 -18.40 -0.19 1.61
CA VAL A 71 -17.44 -1.12 1.00
C VAL A 71 -16.63 -0.38 -0.06
N TYR A 72 -15.32 -0.53 -0.03
CA TYR A 72 -14.44 0.07 -1.02
C TYR A 72 -13.30 -0.87 -1.40
N SER A 73 -12.71 -0.65 -2.56
CA SER A 73 -11.54 -1.39 -3.01
C SER A 73 -10.26 -0.68 -2.56
N PHE A 74 -9.34 -1.46 -1.99
CA PHE A 74 -8.01 -0.98 -1.60
C PHE A 74 -6.98 -1.65 -2.50
N THR A 75 -6.08 -0.86 -3.08
CA THR A 75 -5.00 -1.36 -3.93
C THR A 75 -3.66 -0.87 -3.40
N ALA A 76 -2.66 -1.73 -3.42
CA ALA A 76 -1.35 -1.41 -2.84
C ALA A 76 -0.22 -2.18 -3.52
N ILE A 77 0.96 -1.54 -3.58
CA ILE A 77 2.19 -2.23 -3.92
C ILE A 77 2.50 -3.19 -2.76
N PRO A 78 2.74 -4.50 -3.01
CA PRO A 78 2.90 -5.47 -1.91
C PRO A 78 3.99 -5.11 -0.91
N GLU A 79 5.13 -4.62 -1.38
CA GLU A 79 6.25 -4.23 -0.52
C GLU A 79 5.87 -3.06 0.39
N ILE A 80 5.17 -2.08 -0.16
CA ILE A 80 4.71 -0.90 0.61
C ILE A 80 3.63 -1.30 1.60
N HIS A 81 2.72 -2.18 1.20
CA HIS A 81 1.69 -2.72 2.08
C HIS A 81 2.31 -3.43 3.30
N SER A 82 3.36 -4.24 3.05
CA SER A 82 4.08 -4.92 4.13
C SER A 82 4.72 -3.94 5.11
N ILE A 83 5.28 -2.83 4.63
CA ILE A 83 5.83 -1.77 5.46
C ILE A 83 4.74 -1.17 6.35
N CYS A 84 3.60 -0.87 5.76
CA CYS A 84 2.47 -0.29 6.51
C CYS A 84 1.96 -1.23 7.60
N LEU A 85 1.93 -2.54 7.35
CA LEU A 85 1.53 -3.52 8.34
C LEU A 85 2.57 -3.63 9.47
N LYS A 86 3.85 -3.62 9.12
CA LYS A 86 4.94 -3.76 10.10
C LYS A 86 4.96 -2.60 11.09
N TYR A 87 4.70 -1.39 10.64
CA TYR A 87 4.76 -0.18 11.46
C TYR A 87 3.40 0.30 11.94
N ASP A 88 2.35 -0.49 11.75
CA ASP A 88 0.97 -0.15 12.14
C ASP A 88 0.49 1.18 11.56
N ILE A 89 0.92 1.48 10.34
CA ILE A 89 0.62 2.76 9.69
C ILE A 89 -0.87 2.92 9.40
N TYR A 90 -1.59 1.81 9.18
CA TYR A 90 -3.02 1.82 8.91
C TYR A 90 -3.88 2.09 10.14
N GLU A 91 -3.30 2.09 11.31
CA GLU A 91 -4.03 2.40 12.53
C GLU A 91 -4.12 3.92 12.72
N CYS A 92 -5.31 4.36 13.06
CA CYS A 92 -5.56 5.77 13.30
C CYS A 92 -5.60 6.07 14.78
#